data_f852d8e5b31793059b6815c473478b89
#
_entry.id   f852d8e5b31793059b6815c473478b89
#
_cell.length_a   1.000
_cell.length_b   1.000
_cell.length_c   1.000
_cell.angle_alpha   90.00
_cell.angle_beta   90.00
_cell.angle_gamma   90.00
#
_symmetry.space_group_name_H-M   'P 1'
#
loop_
_entity.id
_entity.type
_entity.pdbx_description
1 polymer ?
#
loop_
_entity_poly.entity_id
_entity_poly.type
_entity_poly.pdbx_seq_one_letter_code
_entity_poly.pdbx_strand_id
1 'polypeptide(L)'
;MTADATRICVVIGRTRHKMVAAEIREAGKRGAALIELRIDFVARAPDLKRILAEKPCPLIATIRRPQDGGRWGASEDARQMLLKQCIVSGGFEWVDLETDIADKIRRFKSVKRIVSYHDLAAFPPDLEDIYARMCQQDADVVKLVVAAQSPADNLRMIEIMKKATKPTIAFCSGDLGFPSRILCLKYGAPFTYAAFNKERGVAPGLPSFDEVLRIYHPERINAETRVYGVVGDPIGHSHSPLVHNAAFKECDVNAVYVPFRVTRGHLPQFLDSFAAVPVEGFSVTIPHKEAAAQAAHTKDETVTLTRAANTLVRKPHGFFAANTDYPAILAALSASLTRPGGPPLDMHKRMVLILGAGGVARAAAHALHKAGATVHIANRTIERAKKLADEVSGEALDWTARHKDSCDLVINCTPVGMHPNIDESPLHASFLRPGMVVFDTVYTPETTMLIREAKTRGAQVITGVDLFIRQAGAQFELFTGREPPLDRMGQVLRRAISPVTLHDED
;
A
#
# COMPACT_ATOMS: atom_id res chain seq x y z
N MET A 1 21.32 -15.36 9.77
CA MET A 1 19.87 -15.62 9.81
C MET A 1 19.64 -16.88 8.99
N THR A 2 18.88 -17.83 9.53
CA THR A 2 18.48 -19.04 8.79
C THR A 2 17.57 -18.64 7.62
N ALA A 3 17.49 -19.44 6.55
CA ALA A 3 16.72 -19.14 5.33
C ALA A 3 15.23 -18.88 5.58
N ASP A 4 14.68 -19.33 6.71
CA ASP A 4 13.27 -19.17 7.11
C ASP A 4 13.01 -17.99 8.05
N ALA A 5 14.01 -17.17 8.38
CA ALA A 5 13.82 -16.05 9.30
C ALA A 5 13.13 -14.89 8.59
N THR A 6 12.06 -14.36 9.20
CA THR A 6 11.44 -13.11 8.75
C THR A 6 12.51 -12.02 8.67
N ARG A 7 12.68 -11.42 7.50
CA ARG A 7 13.65 -10.33 7.29
C ARG A 7 13.10 -8.99 7.82
N ILE A 8 12.55 -9.02 9.05
CA ILE A 8 11.95 -7.86 9.71
C ILE A 8 12.60 -7.69 11.08
N CYS A 9 13.03 -6.46 11.37
CA CYS A 9 13.38 -6.01 12.70
C CYS A 9 12.15 -5.31 13.31
N VAL A 10 11.60 -5.88 14.39
CA VAL A 10 10.45 -5.32 15.09
C VAL A 10 10.92 -4.27 16.09
N VAL A 11 10.44 -3.03 15.94
CA VAL A 11 10.82 -1.91 16.80
C VAL A 11 9.88 -1.79 17.99
N ILE A 12 10.43 -1.85 19.21
CA ILE A 12 9.72 -1.72 20.48
C ILE A 12 10.18 -0.47 21.23
N GLY A 13 9.26 0.46 21.47
CA GLY A 13 9.50 1.68 22.26
C GLY A 13 8.43 1.87 23.34
N ARG A 14 8.76 1.55 24.61
CA ARG A 14 7.82 1.63 25.74
C ARG A 14 8.43 2.33 26.95
N THR A 15 7.58 3.01 27.68
CA THR A 15 8.00 3.80 28.86
C THR A 15 8.23 2.95 30.11
N ARG A 16 7.60 1.79 30.24
CA ARG A 16 7.63 0.95 31.44
C ARG A 16 8.27 -0.42 31.14
N HIS A 17 9.21 -0.86 31.96
CA HIS A 17 9.92 -2.13 31.85
C HIS A 17 8.99 -3.34 31.68
N LYS A 18 7.90 -3.42 32.46
CA LYS A 18 6.91 -4.52 32.35
C LYS A 18 6.29 -4.61 30.97
N MET A 19 6.03 -3.45 30.34
CA MET A 19 5.45 -3.39 29.00
C MET A 19 6.47 -3.72 27.91
N VAL A 20 7.74 -3.29 28.09
CA VAL A 20 8.85 -3.68 27.20
C VAL A 20 8.98 -5.20 27.20
N ALA A 21 9.10 -5.84 28.37
CA ALA A 21 9.24 -7.27 28.47
C ALA A 21 8.04 -8.05 27.88
N ALA A 22 6.82 -7.53 28.09
CA ALA A 22 5.62 -8.14 27.52
C ALA A 22 5.59 -8.07 25.99
N GLU A 23 5.97 -6.92 25.40
CA GLU A 23 6.01 -6.78 23.94
C GLU A 23 7.16 -7.56 23.30
N ILE A 24 8.31 -7.70 23.98
CA ILE A 24 9.40 -8.56 23.52
C ILE A 24 8.91 -10.02 23.41
N ARG A 25 8.27 -10.54 24.46
CA ARG A 25 7.72 -11.91 24.45
C ARG A 25 6.65 -12.09 23.37
N GLU A 26 5.74 -11.13 23.26
CA GLU A 26 4.65 -11.18 22.28
C GLU A 26 5.18 -11.10 20.85
N ALA A 27 6.15 -10.24 20.56
CA ALA A 27 6.81 -10.20 19.26
C ALA A 27 7.46 -11.55 18.91
N GLY A 28 8.09 -12.21 19.89
CA GLY A 28 8.66 -13.55 19.69
C GLY A 28 7.59 -14.60 19.38
N LYS A 29 6.45 -14.61 20.09
CA LYS A 29 5.33 -15.51 19.79
C LYS A 29 4.77 -15.30 18.38
N ARG A 30 4.78 -14.06 17.89
CA ARG A 30 4.38 -13.68 16.53
C ARG A 30 5.46 -13.95 15.48
N GLY A 31 6.58 -14.59 15.84
CA GLY A 31 7.63 -14.99 14.92
C GLY A 31 8.68 -13.92 14.61
N ALA A 32 8.84 -12.88 15.45
CA ALA A 32 9.91 -11.90 15.27
C ALA A 32 11.29 -12.58 15.39
N ALA A 33 12.11 -12.45 14.36
CA ALA A 33 13.46 -13.00 14.32
C ALA A 33 14.54 -12.01 14.81
N LEU A 34 14.21 -10.73 14.93
CA LEU A 34 15.07 -9.65 15.40
C LEU A 34 14.20 -8.54 16.00
N ILE A 35 14.61 -7.97 17.13
CA ILE A 35 13.90 -6.88 17.78
C ILE A 35 14.87 -5.73 18.03
N GLU A 36 14.50 -4.50 17.63
CA GLU A 36 15.16 -3.26 18.05
C GLU A 36 14.48 -2.74 19.30
N LEU A 37 15.22 -2.68 20.40
CA LEU A 37 14.74 -2.08 21.64
C LEU A 37 15.14 -0.60 21.71
N ARG A 38 14.14 0.29 21.64
CA ARG A 38 14.27 1.74 21.80
C ARG A 38 14.33 2.10 23.28
N ILE A 39 15.53 2.02 23.84
CA ILE A 39 15.80 2.28 25.28
C ILE A 39 15.55 3.75 25.62
N ASP A 40 15.70 4.64 24.66
CA ASP A 40 15.39 6.08 24.79
C ASP A 40 13.91 6.37 25.14
N PHE A 41 13.01 5.40 24.96
CA PHE A 41 11.61 5.53 25.37
C PHE A 41 11.36 5.17 26.83
N VAL A 42 12.29 4.50 27.49
CA VAL A 42 12.11 4.05 28.88
C VAL A 42 12.21 5.23 29.84
N ALA A 43 11.14 5.50 30.61
CA ALA A 43 11.02 6.71 31.43
C ALA A 43 11.92 6.74 32.68
N ARG A 44 12.44 5.60 33.12
CA ARG A 44 13.33 5.47 34.31
C ARG A 44 14.62 4.79 33.88
N ALA A 45 15.64 4.82 34.72
CA ALA A 45 16.89 4.10 34.50
C ALA A 45 16.61 2.66 34.08
N PRO A 46 17.10 2.19 32.91
CA PRO A 46 16.78 0.87 32.37
C PRO A 46 17.34 -0.24 33.26
N ASP A 47 16.46 -1.10 33.76
CA ASP A 47 16.84 -2.37 34.39
C ASP A 47 17.01 -3.42 33.30
N LEU A 48 18.21 -3.49 32.75
CA LEU A 48 18.53 -4.39 31.63
C LEU A 48 18.31 -5.87 32.01
N LYS A 49 18.62 -6.27 33.25
CA LYS A 49 18.42 -7.63 33.72
C LYS A 49 16.93 -8.03 33.62
N ARG A 50 16.05 -7.17 34.05
CA ARG A 50 14.60 -7.41 34.00
C ARG A 50 14.05 -7.41 32.58
N ILE A 51 14.54 -6.51 31.71
CA ILE A 51 14.09 -6.41 30.31
C ILE A 51 14.52 -7.64 29.51
N LEU A 52 15.72 -8.16 29.77
CA LEU A 52 16.35 -9.20 29.00
C LEU A 52 16.09 -10.62 29.52
N ALA A 53 15.35 -10.77 30.64
CA ALA A 53 15.18 -12.05 31.34
C ALA A 53 14.60 -13.18 30.44
N GLU A 54 13.73 -12.82 29.49
CA GLU A 54 13.01 -13.80 28.64
C GLU A 54 13.02 -13.37 27.17
N LYS A 55 14.18 -13.00 26.63
CA LYS A 55 14.28 -12.60 25.23
C LYS A 55 14.13 -13.81 24.29
N PRO A 56 13.20 -13.77 23.31
CA PRO A 56 12.93 -14.90 22.42
C PRO A 56 13.88 -14.96 21.20
N CYS A 57 14.54 -13.84 20.86
CA CYS A 57 15.38 -13.71 19.68
C CYS A 57 16.47 -12.64 19.92
N PRO A 58 17.45 -12.50 19.02
CA PRO A 58 18.45 -11.42 19.08
C PRO A 58 17.85 -10.05 19.22
N LEU A 59 18.50 -9.18 20.02
CA LEU A 59 18.09 -7.81 20.28
C LEU A 59 19.12 -6.80 19.80
N ILE A 60 18.65 -5.66 19.30
CA ILE A 60 19.43 -4.45 19.00
C ILE A 60 19.22 -3.45 20.13
N ALA A 61 20.28 -2.97 20.78
CA ALA A 61 20.22 -1.85 21.69
C ALA A 61 20.28 -0.54 20.92
N THR A 62 19.26 0.29 21.06
CA THR A 62 19.19 1.63 20.43
C THR A 62 18.82 2.67 21.46
N ILE A 63 19.64 3.73 21.58
CA ILE A 63 19.39 4.89 22.44
C ILE A 63 19.49 6.14 21.56
N ARG A 64 18.36 6.57 20.97
CA ARG A 64 18.29 7.62 19.95
C ARG A 64 18.07 9.00 20.53
N ARG A 65 18.82 10.00 20.04
CA ARG A 65 18.68 11.42 20.38
C ARG A 65 17.45 12.04 19.71
N PRO A 66 16.88 13.12 20.26
CA PRO A 66 15.75 13.83 19.63
C PRO A 66 16.03 14.29 18.19
N GLN A 67 17.22 14.77 17.91
CA GLN A 67 17.64 15.22 16.57
C GLN A 67 17.64 14.09 15.52
N ASP A 68 17.81 12.85 15.98
CA ASP A 68 17.79 11.64 15.12
C ASP A 68 16.43 10.90 15.21
N GLY A 69 15.39 11.56 15.71
CA GLY A 69 14.04 11.01 15.86
C GLY A 69 13.85 10.13 17.10
N GLY A 70 14.63 10.37 18.16
CA GLY A 70 14.52 9.65 19.44
C GLY A 70 13.95 10.50 20.58
N ARG A 71 14.09 9.97 21.82
CA ARG A 71 13.55 10.58 23.05
C ARG A 71 14.57 10.68 24.18
N TRP A 72 15.86 10.47 23.89
CA TRP A 72 16.87 10.57 24.93
C TRP A 72 16.99 12.01 25.44
N GLY A 73 16.70 12.24 26.72
CA GLY A 73 16.67 13.58 27.35
C GLY A 73 17.81 13.89 28.28
N ALA A 74 18.77 12.95 28.54
CA ALA A 74 19.94 13.20 29.37
C ALA A 74 21.17 13.60 28.54
N SER A 75 22.34 13.79 29.18
CA SER A 75 23.56 14.18 28.50
C SER A 75 24.06 13.10 27.53
N GLU A 76 24.90 13.52 26.59
CA GLU A 76 25.53 12.63 25.61
C GLU A 76 26.47 11.62 26.30
N ASP A 77 27.20 12.03 27.32
CA ASP A 77 28.07 11.13 28.10
C ASP A 77 27.27 10.06 28.83
N ALA A 78 26.12 10.38 29.40
CA ALA A 78 25.22 9.42 30.03
C ALA A 78 24.67 8.44 28.99
N ARG A 79 24.35 8.91 27.77
CA ARG A 79 23.92 8.06 26.68
C ARG A 79 24.96 7.07 26.23
N GLN A 80 26.20 7.53 26.00
CA GLN A 80 27.30 6.67 25.62
C GLN A 80 27.66 5.67 26.73
N MET A 81 27.57 6.08 28.01
CA MET A 81 27.77 5.18 29.14
C MET A 81 26.70 4.06 29.14
N LEU A 82 25.44 4.40 28.92
CA LEU A 82 24.37 3.39 28.87
C LEU A 82 24.50 2.49 27.63
N LEU A 83 24.93 2.99 26.46
CA LEU A 83 25.26 2.17 25.28
C LEU A 83 26.37 1.16 25.62
N LYS A 84 27.45 1.61 26.30
CA LYS A 84 28.54 0.72 26.74
C LYS A 84 28.01 -0.34 27.74
N GLN A 85 27.13 0.02 28.66
CA GLN A 85 26.49 -0.93 29.57
C GLN A 85 25.65 -1.97 28.80
N CYS A 86 24.88 -1.56 27.80
CA CYS A 86 24.15 -2.50 26.95
C CYS A 86 25.10 -3.48 26.24
N ILE A 87 26.20 -2.97 25.67
CA ILE A 87 27.20 -3.78 24.96
C ILE A 87 27.84 -4.82 25.89
N VAL A 88 28.23 -4.42 27.12
CA VAL A 88 28.91 -5.36 28.04
C VAL A 88 27.96 -6.26 28.81
N SER A 89 26.65 -5.97 28.82
CA SER A 89 25.63 -6.76 29.52
C SER A 89 25.54 -8.22 29.05
N GLY A 90 25.95 -8.47 27.79
CA GLY A 90 25.81 -9.77 27.12
C GLY A 90 24.39 -10.11 26.69
N GLY A 91 23.44 -9.18 26.85
CA GLY A 91 22.04 -9.39 26.52
C GLY A 91 21.62 -8.88 25.14
N PHE A 92 22.47 -8.12 24.48
CA PHE A 92 22.24 -7.62 23.12
C PHE A 92 23.28 -8.21 22.16
N GLU A 93 22.83 -8.73 21.03
CA GLU A 93 23.67 -9.21 19.95
C GLU A 93 24.07 -8.08 18.99
N TRP A 94 23.32 -6.96 19.02
CA TRP A 94 23.55 -5.81 18.17
C TRP A 94 23.47 -4.50 18.97
N VAL A 95 24.17 -3.49 18.49
CA VAL A 95 24.04 -2.09 18.95
C VAL A 95 23.92 -1.17 17.75
N ASP A 96 23.01 -0.20 17.82
CA ASP A 96 22.86 0.89 16.83
C ASP A 96 23.60 2.12 17.36
N LEU A 97 24.58 2.57 16.60
CA LEU A 97 25.45 3.70 16.92
C LEU A 97 25.33 4.74 15.80
N GLU A 98 25.02 5.97 16.14
CA GLU A 98 25.05 7.06 15.16
C GLU A 98 26.48 7.27 14.66
N THR A 99 26.61 7.67 13.39
CA THR A 99 27.90 7.83 12.70
C THR A 99 28.89 8.74 13.41
N ASP A 100 28.42 9.77 14.15
CA ASP A 100 29.26 10.74 14.87
C ASP A 100 29.84 10.20 16.19
N ILE A 101 29.34 9.05 16.69
CA ILE A 101 29.83 8.41 17.91
C ILE A 101 30.40 7.01 17.67
N ALA A 102 30.20 6.45 16.50
CA ALA A 102 30.61 5.07 16.20
C ALA A 102 32.10 4.81 16.51
N ASP A 103 32.96 5.76 16.19
CA ASP A 103 34.42 5.64 16.42
C ASP A 103 34.82 5.91 17.90
N LYS A 104 33.92 6.51 18.70
CA LYS A 104 34.16 6.79 20.14
C LYS A 104 33.82 5.58 21.02
N ILE A 105 33.11 4.60 20.49
CA ILE A 105 32.72 3.38 21.21
C ILE A 105 33.49 2.20 20.61
N ARG A 106 34.40 1.65 21.37
CA ARG A 106 35.21 0.51 20.94
C ARG A 106 34.36 -0.75 20.79
N ARG A 107 34.69 -1.58 19.78
CA ARG A 107 34.08 -2.89 19.61
C ARG A 107 34.37 -3.78 20.83
N PHE A 108 33.35 -4.50 21.30
CA PHE A 108 33.46 -5.40 22.43
C PHE A 108 32.89 -6.76 22.10
N LYS A 109 33.70 -7.80 22.27
CA LYS A 109 33.33 -9.19 21.97
C LYS A 109 32.75 -9.36 20.58
N SER A 110 31.66 -10.17 20.46
CA SER A 110 30.95 -10.50 19.25
C SER A 110 29.72 -9.61 18.98
N VAL A 111 29.52 -8.51 19.74
CA VAL A 111 28.39 -7.62 19.54
C VAL A 111 28.53 -6.93 18.19
N LYS A 112 27.57 -7.14 17.30
CA LYS A 112 27.52 -6.54 15.97
C LYS A 112 27.12 -5.08 16.02
N ARG A 113 27.62 -4.30 15.10
CA ARG A 113 27.43 -2.84 15.06
C ARG A 113 26.66 -2.43 13.83
N ILE A 114 25.54 -1.74 14.05
CA ILE A 114 24.85 -0.96 13.04
C ILE A 114 25.35 0.47 13.20
N VAL A 115 26.03 1.00 12.18
CA VAL A 115 26.35 2.44 12.13
C VAL A 115 25.25 3.12 11.36
N SER A 116 24.60 4.10 11.99
CA SER A 116 23.38 4.69 11.48
C SER A 116 23.46 6.20 11.28
N TYR A 117 22.75 6.68 10.28
CA TYR A 117 22.45 8.08 10.02
C TYR A 117 20.94 8.28 9.82
N HIS A 118 20.39 9.28 10.47
CA HIS A 118 18.97 9.63 10.36
C HIS A 118 18.81 11.12 10.13
N ASP A 119 18.07 11.49 9.08
CA ASP A 119 17.51 12.81 8.90
C ASP A 119 16.01 12.68 8.58
N LEU A 120 15.18 12.89 9.59
CA LEU A 120 13.73 12.74 9.46
C LEU A 120 13.02 14.03 9.05
N ALA A 121 13.77 15.11 8.80
CA ALA A 121 13.26 16.41 8.37
C ALA A 121 13.53 16.67 6.89
N ALA A 122 14.66 16.20 6.36
CA ALA A 122 15.10 16.51 5.01
C ALA A 122 15.69 15.30 4.27
N PHE A 123 15.96 15.51 3.00
CA PHE A 123 16.74 14.62 2.16
C PHE A 123 18.08 15.32 1.86
N PRO A 124 19.21 14.93 2.49
CA PRO A 124 20.49 15.59 2.31
C PRO A 124 20.98 15.55 0.87
N PRO A 125 21.51 16.66 0.33
CA PRO A 125 22.04 16.68 -1.04
C PRO A 125 23.35 15.86 -1.19
N ASP A 126 24.15 15.74 -0.10
CA ASP A 126 25.43 15.02 -0.01
C ASP A 126 25.29 13.60 0.57
N LEU A 127 24.13 12.95 0.35
CA LEU A 127 23.79 11.67 0.95
C LEU A 127 24.79 10.56 0.60
N GLU A 128 25.30 10.55 -0.63
CA GLU A 128 26.30 9.60 -1.11
C GLU A 128 27.65 9.77 -0.38
N ASP A 129 28.04 11.00 -0.07
CA ASP A 129 29.26 11.30 0.67
C ASP A 129 29.11 10.89 2.16
N ILE A 130 27.92 11.13 2.73
CA ILE A 130 27.58 10.63 4.08
C ILE A 130 27.72 9.12 4.10
N TYR A 131 27.12 8.41 3.15
CA TYR A 131 27.19 6.96 3.03
C TYR A 131 28.64 6.48 2.87
N ALA A 132 29.45 7.12 2.02
CA ALA A 132 30.84 6.76 1.81
C ALA A 132 31.67 6.89 3.10
N ARG A 133 31.46 7.95 3.90
CA ARG A 133 32.11 8.10 5.21
C ARG A 133 31.68 7.02 6.20
N MET A 134 30.40 6.67 6.24
CA MET A 134 29.89 5.60 7.09
C MET A 134 30.50 4.22 6.74
N CYS A 135 30.74 3.96 5.46
CA CYS A 135 31.37 2.72 5.00
C CYS A 135 32.85 2.58 5.45
N GLN A 136 33.52 3.67 5.79
CA GLN A 136 34.90 3.63 6.32
C GLN A 136 34.93 3.27 7.82
N GLN A 137 33.80 3.41 8.53
CA GLN A 137 33.71 3.12 9.95
C GLN A 137 33.61 1.59 10.22
N ASP A 138 33.91 1.19 11.46
CA ASP A 138 33.80 -0.21 11.91
C ASP A 138 32.32 -0.60 12.09
N ALA A 139 31.65 -0.95 11.00
CA ALA A 139 30.26 -1.36 10.92
C ALA A 139 30.09 -2.77 10.35
N ASP A 140 29.23 -3.58 10.95
CA ASP A 140 28.73 -4.83 10.36
C ASP A 140 27.56 -4.57 9.41
N VAL A 141 26.77 -3.50 9.69
CA VAL A 141 25.67 -2.99 8.83
C VAL A 141 25.71 -1.47 8.84
N VAL A 142 25.59 -0.86 7.68
CA VAL A 142 25.37 0.59 7.53
C VAL A 142 23.87 0.83 7.39
N LYS A 143 23.33 1.78 8.18
CA LYS A 143 21.90 2.12 8.16
C LYS A 143 21.69 3.59 7.83
N LEU A 144 20.94 3.85 6.76
CA LEU A 144 20.68 5.20 6.24
C LEU A 144 19.17 5.44 6.14
N VAL A 145 18.63 6.39 6.90
CA VAL A 145 17.19 6.70 6.91
C VAL A 145 17.00 8.21 6.81
N VAL A 146 16.35 8.67 5.74
CA VAL A 146 16.09 10.10 5.49
C VAL A 146 14.62 10.32 5.11
N ALA A 147 14.10 11.53 5.32
CA ALA A 147 12.74 11.85 4.93
C ALA A 147 12.63 12.06 3.42
N ALA A 148 11.74 11.33 2.76
CA ALA A 148 11.43 11.59 1.36
C ALA A 148 10.70 12.93 1.20
N GLN A 149 11.17 13.79 0.32
CA GLN A 149 10.52 15.02 -0.11
C GLN A 149 9.77 14.82 -1.44
N SER A 150 10.18 13.82 -2.20
CA SER A 150 9.59 13.44 -3.47
C SER A 150 9.60 11.91 -3.66
N PRO A 151 8.77 11.34 -4.54
CA PRO A 151 8.87 9.93 -4.90
C PRO A 151 10.24 9.53 -5.48
N ALA A 152 10.92 10.47 -6.15
CA ALA A 152 12.24 10.24 -6.77
C ALA A 152 13.36 9.98 -5.74
N ASP A 153 13.19 10.41 -4.48
CA ASP A 153 14.19 10.19 -3.44
C ASP A 153 14.40 8.70 -3.14
N ASN A 154 13.36 7.89 -3.35
CA ASN A 154 13.49 6.44 -3.26
C ASN A 154 14.52 5.88 -4.25
N LEU A 155 14.68 6.50 -5.41
CA LEU A 155 15.65 6.07 -6.43
C LEU A 155 17.09 6.28 -5.98
N ARG A 156 17.39 7.41 -5.34
CA ARG A 156 18.72 7.65 -4.79
C ARG A 156 19.08 6.64 -3.72
N MET A 157 18.11 6.28 -2.85
CA MET A 157 18.32 5.19 -1.87
C MET A 157 18.58 3.84 -2.54
N ILE A 158 17.84 3.53 -3.58
CA ILE A 158 18.02 2.28 -4.36
C ILE A 158 19.39 2.28 -5.05
N GLU A 159 19.83 3.41 -5.61
CA GLU A 159 21.16 3.51 -6.23
C GLU A 159 22.31 3.35 -5.21
N ILE A 160 22.16 3.89 -4.00
CA ILE A 160 23.09 3.62 -2.89
C ILE A 160 23.12 2.12 -2.57
N MET A 161 21.97 1.48 -2.48
CA MET A 161 21.88 0.04 -2.22
C MET A 161 22.53 -0.80 -3.33
N LYS A 162 22.33 -0.47 -4.60
CA LYS A 162 22.95 -1.16 -5.74
C LYS A 162 24.48 -1.08 -5.73
N LYS A 163 25.04 0.02 -5.22
CA LYS A 163 26.49 0.27 -5.14
C LYS A 163 27.09 -0.13 -3.79
N ALA A 164 26.29 -0.71 -2.89
CA ALA A 164 26.70 -1.02 -1.54
C ALA A 164 27.84 -2.07 -1.50
N THR A 165 28.93 -1.74 -0.81
CA THR A 165 30.10 -2.62 -0.60
C THR A 165 30.06 -3.31 0.76
N LYS A 166 29.24 -2.83 1.69
CA LYS A 166 28.95 -3.42 3.00
C LYS A 166 27.47 -3.78 3.11
N PRO A 167 27.08 -4.70 4.00
CA PRO A 167 25.67 -4.90 4.32
C PRO A 167 25.02 -3.56 4.68
N THR A 168 24.02 -3.15 3.90
CA THR A 168 23.42 -1.81 3.99
C THR A 168 21.91 -1.91 4.11
N ILE A 169 21.32 -1.04 4.93
CA ILE A 169 19.89 -0.79 5.02
C ILE A 169 19.68 0.69 4.68
N ALA A 170 19.16 0.99 3.51
CA ALA A 170 18.91 2.35 3.08
C ALA A 170 17.47 2.49 2.57
N PHE A 171 16.70 3.39 3.15
CA PHE A 171 15.34 3.69 2.73
C PHE A 171 14.90 5.09 3.20
N CYS A 172 13.88 5.61 2.57
CA CYS A 172 13.23 6.85 2.97
C CYS A 172 12.15 6.59 4.02
N SER A 173 11.95 7.57 4.92
CA SER A 173 10.82 7.62 5.85
C SER A 173 9.63 8.39 5.29
N GLY A 174 8.45 8.24 5.93
CA GLY A 174 7.20 8.86 5.50
C GLY A 174 6.51 8.11 4.35
N ASP A 175 5.30 8.56 3.99
CA ASP A 175 4.46 7.91 2.98
C ASP A 175 5.10 7.90 1.59
N LEU A 176 5.79 9.00 1.22
CA LEU A 176 6.53 9.11 -0.05
C LEU A 176 7.70 8.11 -0.11
N GLY A 177 8.29 7.80 1.05
CA GLY A 177 9.45 6.92 1.18
C GLY A 177 9.12 5.44 1.31
N PHE A 178 7.84 5.09 1.48
CA PHE A 178 7.43 3.72 1.75
C PHE A 178 7.96 2.67 0.76
N PRO A 179 7.98 2.92 -0.57
CA PRO A 179 8.50 1.95 -1.52
C PRO A 179 9.91 1.46 -1.22
N SER A 180 10.84 2.38 -0.94
CA SER A 180 12.24 2.02 -0.67
C SER A 180 12.41 1.20 0.61
N ARG A 181 11.54 1.34 1.60
CA ARG A 181 11.53 0.54 2.84
C ARG A 181 11.31 -0.95 2.57
N ILE A 182 10.46 -1.29 1.61
CA ILE A 182 10.24 -2.69 1.21
C ILE A 182 11.27 -3.12 0.17
N LEU A 183 11.52 -2.26 -0.82
CA LEU A 183 12.41 -2.57 -1.93
C LEU A 183 13.89 -2.68 -1.52
N CYS A 184 14.33 -2.10 -0.39
CA CYS A 184 15.69 -2.31 0.12
C CYS A 184 16.05 -3.79 0.25
N LEU A 185 15.07 -4.64 0.57
CA LEU A 185 15.25 -6.09 0.66
C LEU A 185 15.66 -6.74 -0.66
N LYS A 186 15.09 -6.26 -1.79
CA LYS A 186 15.48 -6.70 -3.14
C LYS A 186 16.92 -6.34 -3.44
N TYR A 187 17.40 -5.21 -2.95
CA TYR A 187 18.74 -4.70 -3.19
C TYR A 187 19.75 -5.08 -2.10
N GLY A 188 19.48 -6.14 -1.34
CA GLY A 188 20.46 -6.76 -0.45
C GLY A 188 20.42 -6.29 1.00
N ALA A 189 19.45 -5.48 1.42
CA ALA A 189 19.31 -5.19 2.85
C ALA A 189 19.10 -6.49 3.64
N PRO A 190 19.82 -6.67 4.75
CA PRO A 190 19.68 -7.89 5.56
C PRO A 190 18.28 -8.02 6.18
N PHE A 191 17.65 -6.90 6.51
CA PHE A 191 16.28 -6.80 7.03
C PHE A 191 15.71 -5.39 6.83
N THR A 192 14.40 -5.27 6.97
CA THR A 192 13.70 -3.98 7.08
C THR A 192 13.10 -3.79 8.45
N TYR A 193 12.53 -2.63 8.73
CA TYR A 193 11.96 -2.28 10.04
C TYR A 193 10.45 -2.19 10.02
N ALA A 194 9.82 -2.66 11.11
CA ALA A 194 8.39 -2.54 11.34
C ALA A 194 8.09 -2.19 12.80
N ALA A 195 7.01 -1.46 13.08
CA ALA A 195 6.53 -1.21 14.42
C ALA A 195 5.91 -2.48 15.02
N PHE A 196 5.95 -2.61 16.34
CA PHE A 196 5.30 -3.73 17.04
C PHE A 196 3.81 -3.85 16.69
N ASN A 197 3.10 -2.72 16.60
CA ASN A 197 1.73 -2.64 16.08
C ASN A 197 1.44 -1.23 15.52
N LYS A 198 0.31 -1.07 14.84
CA LYS A 198 -0.10 0.16 14.16
C LYS A 198 -0.26 1.37 15.08
N GLU A 199 -0.78 1.14 16.30
CA GLU A 199 -1.06 2.21 17.28
C GLU A 199 0.20 2.75 17.97
N ARG A 200 1.35 2.12 17.74
CA ARG A 200 2.59 2.33 18.50
C ARG A 200 3.78 2.57 17.60
N GLY A 201 3.54 3.29 16.52
CA GLY A 201 4.61 3.72 15.63
C GLY A 201 5.62 4.58 16.38
N VAL A 202 6.90 4.23 16.29
CA VAL A 202 8.02 4.99 16.87
C VAL A 202 8.61 5.98 15.86
N ALA A 203 8.16 5.93 14.61
CA ALA A 203 8.58 6.82 13.53
C ALA A 203 7.43 7.00 12.50
N PRO A 204 7.36 8.15 11.80
CA PRO A 204 6.36 8.39 10.76
C PRO A 204 6.43 7.36 9.63
N GLY A 205 5.27 6.89 9.17
CA GLY A 205 5.19 5.94 8.04
C GLY A 205 5.79 4.56 8.31
N LEU A 206 6.03 4.19 9.58
CA LEU A 206 6.50 2.86 9.95
C LEU A 206 5.33 1.89 9.98
N PRO A 207 5.26 0.91 9.05
CA PRO A 207 4.19 -0.08 9.04
C PRO A 207 4.29 -1.01 10.26
N SER A 208 3.19 -1.64 10.62
CA SER A 208 3.21 -2.66 11.69
C SER A 208 3.87 -3.96 11.22
N PHE A 209 4.33 -4.75 12.19
CA PHE A 209 4.93 -6.07 11.93
C PHE A 209 3.98 -6.98 11.13
N ASP A 210 2.70 -7.02 11.54
CA ASP A 210 1.70 -7.83 10.85
C ASP A 210 1.45 -7.34 9.41
N GLU A 211 1.41 -6.01 9.18
CA GLU A 211 1.27 -5.48 7.82
C GLU A 211 2.43 -5.89 6.92
N VAL A 212 3.68 -5.75 7.41
CA VAL A 212 4.86 -6.12 6.60
C VAL A 212 4.88 -7.61 6.33
N LEU A 213 4.62 -8.42 7.35
CA LEU A 213 4.65 -9.89 7.24
C LEU A 213 3.55 -10.43 6.33
N ARG A 214 2.30 -9.96 6.53
CA ARG A 214 1.12 -10.51 5.83
C ARG A 214 0.94 -9.95 4.42
N ILE A 215 1.39 -8.72 4.16
CA ILE A 215 1.19 -8.06 2.87
C ILE A 215 2.39 -8.26 1.95
N TYR A 216 3.62 -8.05 2.44
CA TYR A 216 4.78 -7.95 1.57
C TYR A 216 5.65 -9.21 1.53
N HIS A 217 5.45 -10.15 2.45
CA HIS A 217 6.19 -11.43 2.49
C HIS A 217 7.71 -11.25 2.34
N PRO A 218 8.39 -10.51 3.26
CA PRO A 218 9.79 -10.12 3.10
C PRO A 218 10.76 -11.29 2.93
N GLU A 219 10.40 -12.46 3.45
CA GLU A 219 11.14 -13.71 3.33
C GLU A 219 11.26 -14.19 1.88
N ARG A 220 10.33 -13.78 1.01
CA ARG A 220 10.31 -14.15 -0.42
C ARG A 220 11.03 -13.13 -1.32
N ILE A 221 11.36 -11.95 -0.80
CA ILE A 221 11.98 -10.88 -1.62
C ILE A 221 13.47 -11.15 -1.79
N ASN A 222 13.92 -11.22 -3.04
CA ASN A 222 15.30 -11.43 -3.43
C ASN A 222 15.69 -10.55 -4.64
N ALA A 223 16.91 -10.68 -5.14
CA ALA A 223 17.42 -9.84 -6.25
C ALA A 223 16.58 -9.96 -7.54
N GLU A 224 16.03 -11.14 -7.81
CA GLU A 224 15.24 -11.45 -9.01
C GLU A 224 13.76 -11.06 -8.87
N THR A 225 13.31 -10.65 -7.66
CA THR A 225 11.91 -10.29 -7.42
C THR A 225 11.47 -9.17 -8.35
N ARG A 226 10.43 -9.40 -9.15
CA ARG A 226 9.82 -8.39 -10.02
C ARG A 226 9.03 -7.39 -9.18
N VAL A 227 9.04 -6.13 -9.60
CA VAL A 227 8.37 -5.04 -8.86
C VAL A 227 7.16 -4.55 -9.63
N TYR A 228 6.03 -4.49 -8.94
CA TYR A 228 4.80 -3.88 -9.40
C TYR A 228 4.30 -2.89 -8.36
N GLY A 229 3.32 -2.07 -8.70
CA GLY A 229 2.78 -1.18 -7.72
C GLY A 229 1.47 -0.50 -8.07
N VAL A 230 0.96 0.28 -7.12
CA VAL A 230 -0.17 1.17 -7.34
C VAL A 230 0.27 2.61 -7.19
N VAL A 231 -0.18 3.46 -8.12
CA VAL A 231 0.08 4.91 -8.11
C VAL A 231 -1.21 5.66 -7.81
N GLY A 232 -1.17 6.57 -6.86
CA GLY A 232 -2.32 7.40 -6.46
C GLY A 232 -1.96 8.47 -5.44
N ASP A 233 -2.93 9.34 -5.10
CA ASP A 233 -2.82 10.32 -4.02
C ASP A 233 -4.21 10.69 -3.47
N PRO A 234 -4.51 10.37 -2.21
CA PRO A 234 -3.74 9.52 -1.29
C PRO A 234 -3.72 8.04 -1.69
N ILE A 235 -2.74 7.26 -1.22
CA ILE A 235 -2.60 5.84 -1.58
C ILE A 235 -2.47 4.88 -0.38
N GLY A 236 -2.20 5.41 0.82
CA GLY A 236 -1.93 4.61 2.02
C GLY A 236 -3.07 3.67 2.47
N HIS A 237 -4.30 3.90 2.00
CA HIS A 237 -5.47 3.06 2.33
C HIS A 237 -5.83 2.07 1.21
N SER A 238 -5.02 1.96 0.16
CA SER A 238 -5.28 1.03 -0.94
C SER A 238 -5.08 -0.42 -0.51
N HIS A 239 -6.07 -1.26 -0.77
CA HIS A 239 -5.96 -2.72 -0.56
C HIS A 239 -5.29 -3.45 -1.73
N SER A 240 -4.90 -2.75 -2.80
CA SER A 240 -4.22 -3.38 -3.94
C SER A 240 -2.93 -4.11 -3.55
N PRO A 241 -2.04 -3.58 -2.67
CA PRO A 241 -0.87 -4.32 -2.22
C PRO A 241 -1.22 -5.66 -1.55
N LEU A 242 -2.23 -5.68 -0.68
CA LEU A 242 -2.69 -6.89 0.00
C LEU A 242 -3.17 -7.94 -1.01
N VAL A 243 -4.01 -7.54 -1.95
CA VAL A 243 -4.65 -8.44 -2.91
C VAL A 243 -3.65 -8.99 -3.93
N HIS A 244 -2.80 -8.12 -4.51
CA HIS A 244 -1.81 -8.56 -5.50
C HIS A 244 -0.68 -9.39 -4.91
N ASN A 245 -0.15 -9.02 -3.72
CA ASN A 245 0.90 -9.83 -3.08
C ASN A 245 0.37 -11.20 -2.63
N ALA A 246 -0.88 -11.29 -2.18
CA ALA A 246 -1.52 -12.58 -1.90
C ALA A 246 -1.67 -13.43 -3.17
N ALA A 247 -2.03 -12.81 -4.30
CA ALA A 247 -2.11 -13.50 -5.58
C ALA A 247 -0.73 -13.97 -6.09
N PHE A 248 0.31 -13.14 -5.96
CA PHE A 248 1.68 -13.54 -6.30
C PHE A 248 2.14 -14.73 -5.48
N LYS A 249 1.84 -14.73 -4.17
CA LYS A 249 2.18 -15.85 -3.28
C LYS A 249 1.43 -17.13 -3.68
N GLU A 250 0.12 -17.03 -3.91
CA GLU A 250 -0.73 -18.18 -4.28
C GLU A 250 -0.28 -18.82 -5.59
N CYS A 251 0.08 -18.01 -6.58
CA CYS A 251 0.53 -18.48 -7.89
C CYS A 251 2.05 -18.75 -7.97
N ASP A 252 2.77 -18.67 -6.86
CA ASP A 252 4.22 -18.78 -6.79
C ASP A 252 4.95 -17.88 -7.81
N VAL A 253 4.53 -16.61 -7.86
CA VAL A 253 5.17 -15.59 -8.69
C VAL A 253 6.18 -14.84 -7.82
N ASN A 254 7.47 -14.84 -8.21
CA ASN A 254 8.49 -14.04 -7.53
C ASN A 254 8.32 -12.55 -7.86
N ALA A 255 7.41 -11.90 -7.16
CA ALA A 255 7.10 -10.49 -7.34
C ALA A 255 6.68 -9.82 -6.03
N VAL A 256 6.82 -8.51 -5.96
CA VAL A 256 6.33 -7.66 -4.87
C VAL A 256 5.55 -6.49 -5.45
N TYR A 257 4.44 -6.16 -4.78
CA TYR A 257 3.58 -5.05 -5.15
C TYR A 257 3.58 -4.01 -4.04
N VAL A 258 3.99 -2.76 -4.36
CA VAL A 258 4.15 -1.67 -3.39
C VAL A 258 3.35 -0.42 -3.77
N PRO A 259 2.86 0.37 -2.80
CA PRO A 259 2.18 1.63 -3.09
C PRO A 259 3.20 2.74 -3.38
N PHE A 260 2.91 3.58 -4.39
CA PHE A 260 3.68 4.78 -4.73
C PHE A 260 2.75 5.99 -4.61
N ARG A 261 3.01 6.86 -3.65
CA ARG A 261 2.30 8.13 -3.55
C ARG A 261 2.88 9.12 -4.55
N VAL A 262 2.07 9.56 -5.49
CA VAL A 262 2.44 10.54 -6.51
C VAL A 262 1.38 11.64 -6.54
N THR A 263 1.78 12.88 -6.31
CA THR A 263 0.86 14.02 -6.30
C THR A 263 0.35 14.33 -7.71
N ARG A 264 -0.85 14.95 -7.75
CA ARG A 264 -1.48 15.34 -9.03
C ARG A 264 -0.51 16.15 -9.91
N GLY A 265 -0.46 15.82 -11.19
CA GLY A 265 0.38 16.49 -12.19
C GLY A 265 1.81 15.92 -12.32
N HIS A 266 2.26 15.05 -11.41
CA HIS A 266 3.63 14.54 -11.40
C HIS A 266 3.78 13.11 -11.94
N LEU A 267 2.71 12.50 -12.46
CA LEU A 267 2.79 11.12 -12.98
C LEU A 267 3.78 10.96 -14.14
N PRO A 268 3.82 11.81 -15.18
CA PRO A 268 4.78 11.65 -16.26
C PRO A 268 6.23 11.68 -15.76
N GLN A 269 6.57 12.69 -14.96
CA GLN A 269 7.91 12.81 -14.36
C GLN A 269 8.27 11.60 -13.48
N PHE A 270 7.30 11.07 -12.72
CA PHE A 270 7.49 9.87 -11.94
C PHE A 270 7.80 8.65 -12.81
N LEU A 271 7.03 8.43 -13.89
CA LEU A 271 7.24 7.30 -14.80
C LEU A 271 8.62 7.36 -15.49
N ASP A 272 9.05 8.57 -15.90
CA ASP A 272 10.36 8.80 -16.49
C ASP A 272 11.49 8.54 -15.49
N SER A 273 11.36 9.05 -14.26
CA SER A 273 12.33 8.83 -13.18
C SER A 273 12.50 7.35 -12.85
N PHE A 274 11.39 6.62 -12.74
CA PHE A 274 11.39 5.18 -12.44
C PHE A 274 11.73 4.29 -13.64
N ALA A 275 12.13 4.86 -14.76
CA ALA A 275 12.71 4.07 -15.87
C ALA A 275 13.99 3.32 -15.46
N ALA A 276 14.78 3.88 -14.54
CA ALA A 276 16.01 3.27 -14.00
C ALA A 276 15.77 2.14 -12.99
N VAL A 277 14.59 2.08 -12.37
CA VAL A 277 14.16 0.98 -11.49
C VAL A 277 13.13 0.17 -12.24
N PRO A 278 13.37 -1.13 -12.49
CA PRO A 278 12.47 -1.94 -13.30
C PRO A 278 11.18 -2.24 -12.54
N VAL A 279 10.26 -1.27 -12.49
CA VAL A 279 8.87 -1.51 -12.14
C VAL A 279 8.16 -2.00 -13.39
N GLU A 280 7.70 -3.23 -13.37
CA GLU A 280 7.14 -3.97 -14.51
C GLU A 280 5.72 -3.50 -14.87
N GLY A 281 4.99 -2.93 -13.89
CA GLY A 281 3.66 -2.40 -14.12
C GLY A 281 3.08 -1.66 -12.92
N PHE A 282 2.10 -0.81 -13.21
CA PHE A 282 1.37 -0.03 -12.22
C PHE A 282 -0.14 -0.18 -12.38
N SER A 283 -0.83 -0.43 -11.28
CA SER A 283 -2.23 -0.03 -11.17
C SER A 283 -2.30 1.49 -10.94
N VAL A 284 -3.25 2.15 -11.56
CA VAL A 284 -3.39 3.60 -11.48
C VAL A 284 -4.76 3.97 -10.93
N THR A 285 -4.77 4.75 -9.87
CA THR A 285 -6.01 5.25 -9.27
C THR A 285 -6.06 6.78 -9.24
N ILE A 286 -7.04 7.34 -8.55
CA ILE A 286 -7.22 8.79 -8.41
C ILE A 286 -5.91 9.43 -7.91
N PRO A 287 -5.49 10.55 -8.52
CA PRO A 287 -6.14 11.35 -9.57
C PRO A 287 -5.54 11.11 -10.97
N HIS A 288 -4.91 9.99 -11.26
CA HIS A 288 -3.95 9.82 -12.35
C HIS A 288 -4.45 9.08 -13.60
N LYS A 289 -5.69 8.53 -13.62
CA LYS A 289 -6.16 7.66 -14.72
C LYS A 289 -6.11 8.33 -16.11
N GLU A 290 -6.44 9.62 -16.20
CA GLU A 290 -6.36 10.36 -17.47
C GLU A 290 -4.90 10.64 -17.89
N ALA A 291 -4.06 11.04 -16.94
CA ALA A 291 -2.63 11.27 -17.17
C ALA A 291 -1.91 9.98 -17.58
N ALA A 292 -2.29 8.83 -17.01
CA ALA A 292 -1.74 7.53 -17.38
C ALA A 292 -2.11 7.15 -18.82
N ALA A 293 -3.35 7.41 -19.24
CA ALA A 293 -3.76 7.22 -20.62
C ALA A 293 -2.96 8.11 -21.59
N GLN A 294 -2.62 9.34 -21.19
CA GLN A 294 -1.81 10.25 -22.01
C GLN A 294 -0.34 9.84 -22.08
N ALA A 295 0.24 9.40 -20.96
CA ALA A 295 1.65 9.02 -20.86
C ALA A 295 1.99 7.68 -21.53
N ALA A 296 1.00 6.85 -21.85
CA ALA A 296 1.22 5.54 -22.45
C ALA A 296 1.59 5.63 -23.93
N HIS A 297 2.54 4.80 -24.36
CA HIS A 297 2.98 4.70 -25.76
C HIS A 297 1.96 3.91 -26.61
N THR A 298 1.40 2.85 -26.04
CA THR A 298 0.36 2.04 -26.68
C THR A 298 -0.83 1.87 -25.73
N LYS A 299 -2.02 1.74 -26.29
CA LYS A 299 -3.30 1.71 -25.58
C LYS A 299 -4.18 0.61 -26.12
N ASP A 300 -4.95 -0.02 -25.26
CA ASP A 300 -6.03 -0.89 -25.70
C ASP A 300 -7.27 -0.09 -26.18
N GLU A 301 -8.26 -0.80 -26.70
CA GLU A 301 -9.53 -0.19 -27.12
C GLU A 301 -10.24 0.51 -25.96
N THR A 302 -10.20 -0.06 -24.76
CA THR A 302 -10.91 0.48 -23.60
C THR A 302 -10.34 1.83 -23.16
N VAL A 303 -9.02 2.00 -23.21
CA VAL A 303 -8.35 3.30 -22.93
C VAL A 303 -8.66 4.31 -24.02
N THR A 304 -8.71 3.88 -25.26
CA THR A 304 -9.05 4.76 -26.40
C THR A 304 -10.46 5.31 -26.24
N LEU A 305 -11.43 4.46 -25.88
CA LEU A 305 -12.81 4.83 -25.63
C LEU A 305 -12.98 5.72 -24.39
N THR A 306 -12.40 5.27 -23.26
CA THR A 306 -12.63 5.93 -21.95
C THR A 306 -11.70 7.11 -21.70
N ARG A 307 -10.62 7.27 -22.46
CA ARG A 307 -9.53 8.24 -22.23
C ARG A 307 -8.97 8.18 -20.80
N ALA A 308 -9.06 7.02 -20.17
CA ALA A 308 -8.61 6.76 -18.83
C ALA A 308 -7.97 5.36 -18.74
N ALA A 309 -6.83 5.24 -18.08
CA ALA A 309 -6.16 3.99 -17.83
C ALA A 309 -6.06 3.73 -16.32
N ASN A 310 -6.42 2.54 -15.87
CA ASN A 310 -6.17 2.09 -14.51
C ASN A 310 -4.99 1.11 -14.41
N THR A 311 -4.37 0.77 -15.54
CA THR A 311 -3.27 -0.19 -15.63
C THR A 311 -2.23 0.27 -16.63
N LEU A 312 -0.96 0.25 -16.21
CA LEU A 312 0.21 0.47 -17.06
C LEU A 312 1.11 -0.75 -16.98
N VAL A 313 1.49 -1.32 -18.10
CA VAL A 313 2.43 -2.46 -18.19
C VAL A 313 3.66 -2.01 -18.97
N ARG A 314 4.85 -2.22 -18.39
CA ARG A 314 6.11 -1.86 -19.04
C ARG A 314 6.34 -2.72 -20.27
N LYS A 315 6.73 -2.09 -21.35
CA LYS A 315 7.12 -2.71 -22.63
C LYS A 315 8.49 -2.13 -23.04
N PRO A 316 9.21 -2.74 -23.98
CA PRO A 316 10.53 -2.26 -24.40
C PRO A 316 10.59 -0.78 -24.80
N HIS A 317 9.52 -0.23 -25.34
CA HIS A 317 9.44 1.14 -25.83
C HIS A 317 8.56 2.07 -24.98
N GLY A 318 8.30 1.71 -23.71
CA GLY A 318 7.50 2.53 -22.81
C GLY A 318 6.37 1.74 -22.14
N PHE A 319 5.22 2.36 -21.90
CA PHE A 319 4.09 1.71 -21.25
C PHE A 319 2.96 1.40 -22.22
N PHE A 320 2.41 0.19 -22.09
CA PHE A 320 1.09 -0.17 -22.59
C PHE A 320 0.05 0.16 -21.53
N ALA A 321 -1.06 0.83 -21.92
CA ALA A 321 -2.15 1.18 -21.02
C ALA A 321 -3.41 0.36 -21.31
N ALA A 322 -4.06 -0.08 -20.23
CA ALA A 322 -5.36 -0.73 -20.26
C ALA A 322 -6.31 -0.13 -19.22
N ASN A 323 -7.61 -0.31 -19.43
CA ASN A 323 -8.63 0.02 -18.46
C ASN A 323 -9.42 -1.21 -18.05
N THR A 324 -8.96 -1.89 -17.00
CA THR A 324 -9.58 -3.13 -16.51
C THR A 324 -10.90 -2.90 -15.76
N ASP A 325 -11.25 -1.64 -15.42
CA ASP A 325 -12.57 -1.32 -14.84
C ASP A 325 -13.68 -1.61 -15.87
N TYR A 326 -13.43 -1.32 -17.15
CA TYR A 326 -14.40 -1.50 -18.24
C TYR A 326 -14.88 -2.97 -18.38
N PRO A 327 -14.01 -3.96 -18.64
CA PRO A 327 -14.44 -5.36 -18.69
C PRO A 327 -14.92 -5.89 -17.33
N ALA A 328 -14.40 -5.41 -16.21
CA ALA A 328 -14.83 -5.85 -14.89
C ALA A 328 -16.28 -5.47 -14.57
N ILE A 329 -16.72 -4.26 -14.97
CA ILE A 329 -18.11 -3.82 -14.83
C ILE A 329 -19.04 -4.72 -15.63
N LEU A 330 -18.73 -5.00 -16.91
CA LEU A 330 -19.51 -5.89 -17.75
C LEU A 330 -19.56 -7.32 -17.19
N ALA A 331 -18.43 -7.83 -16.70
CA ALA A 331 -18.35 -9.16 -16.10
C ALA A 331 -19.16 -9.26 -14.78
N ALA A 332 -19.13 -8.22 -13.94
CA ALA A 332 -19.92 -8.18 -12.71
C ALA A 332 -21.44 -8.15 -13.02
N LEU A 333 -21.86 -7.35 -13.98
CA LEU A 333 -23.25 -7.28 -14.42
C LEU A 333 -23.70 -8.60 -15.07
N SER A 334 -22.87 -9.18 -15.95
CA SER A 334 -23.16 -10.46 -16.60
C SER A 334 -23.32 -11.58 -15.56
N ALA A 335 -22.40 -11.68 -14.59
CA ALA A 335 -22.48 -12.69 -13.54
C ALA A 335 -23.75 -12.56 -12.67
N SER A 336 -24.26 -11.33 -12.51
CA SER A 336 -25.46 -11.05 -11.72
C SER A 336 -26.75 -11.21 -12.52
N LEU A 337 -26.76 -10.84 -13.80
CA LEU A 337 -27.97 -10.70 -14.61
C LEU A 337 -28.20 -11.84 -15.60
N THR A 338 -27.15 -12.61 -15.94
CA THR A 338 -27.27 -13.72 -16.90
C THR A 338 -27.05 -15.07 -16.20
N ARG A 339 -27.61 -16.14 -16.76
CA ARG A 339 -27.31 -17.49 -16.28
C ARG A 339 -25.94 -17.95 -16.82
N PRO A 340 -25.16 -18.75 -16.07
CA PRO A 340 -23.94 -19.34 -16.59
C PRO A 340 -24.17 -20.05 -17.93
N GLY A 341 -23.38 -19.71 -18.96
CA GLY A 341 -23.55 -20.24 -20.32
C GLY A 341 -24.74 -19.67 -21.12
N GLY A 342 -25.39 -18.64 -20.58
CA GLY A 342 -26.48 -17.92 -21.26
C GLY A 342 -25.98 -16.92 -22.31
N PRO A 343 -26.92 -16.20 -22.99
CA PRO A 343 -26.56 -15.19 -23.98
C PRO A 343 -25.72 -14.05 -23.35
N PRO A 344 -24.94 -13.31 -24.14
CA PRO A 344 -24.23 -12.11 -23.70
C PRO A 344 -25.16 -11.12 -23.00
N LEU A 345 -24.59 -10.30 -22.12
CA LEU A 345 -25.32 -9.22 -21.43
C LEU A 345 -25.94 -8.28 -22.48
N ASP A 346 -27.29 -8.24 -22.52
CA ASP A 346 -28.05 -7.34 -23.37
C ASP A 346 -28.67 -6.25 -22.49
N MET A 347 -28.31 -5.00 -22.77
CA MET A 347 -28.79 -3.82 -22.09
C MET A 347 -29.74 -2.98 -22.93
N HIS A 348 -30.16 -3.46 -24.12
CA HIS A 348 -31.12 -2.75 -24.95
C HIS A 348 -32.41 -2.44 -24.18
N LYS A 349 -32.87 -1.21 -24.31
CA LYS A 349 -34.06 -0.66 -23.62
C LYS A 349 -33.93 -0.58 -22.10
N ARG A 350 -32.74 -0.85 -21.53
CA ARG A 350 -32.49 -0.62 -20.11
C ARG A 350 -32.06 0.81 -19.88
N MET A 351 -32.71 1.47 -18.90
CA MET A 351 -32.29 2.79 -18.44
C MET A 351 -31.33 2.66 -17.29
N VAL A 352 -30.17 3.26 -17.41
CA VAL A 352 -29.08 3.19 -16.42
C VAL A 352 -28.79 4.57 -15.87
N LEU A 353 -28.81 4.71 -14.57
CA LEU A 353 -28.39 5.93 -13.86
C LEU A 353 -26.99 5.73 -13.28
N ILE A 354 -26.03 6.51 -13.75
CA ILE A 354 -24.66 6.55 -13.23
C ILE A 354 -24.52 7.78 -12.33
N LEU A 355 -24.14 7.54 -11.08
CA LEU A 355 -23.87 8.59 -10.10
C LEU A 355 -22.36 8.86 -10.07
N GLY A 356 -21.96 10.07 -10.48
CA GLY A 356 -20.55 10.46 -10.62
C GLY A 356 -20.09 10.57 -12.07
N ALA A 357 -18.96 11.27 -12.29
CA ALA A 357 -18.34 11.47 -13.60
C ALA A 357 -16.80 11.34 -13.54
N GLY A 358 -16.30 10.41 -12.68
CA GLY A 358 -14.89 10.07 -12.53
C GLY A 358 -14.46 8.94 -13.46
N GLY A 359 -13.25 8.42 -13.27
CA GLY A 359 -12.68 7.36 -14.13
C GLY A 359 -13.50 6.07 -14.17
N VAL A 360 -14.07 5.62 -13.03
CA VAL A 360 -14.94 4.43 -12.98
C VAL A 360 -16.29 4.73 -13.66
N ALA A 361 -16.87 5.92 -13.42
CA ALA A 361 -18.12 6.33 -14.09
C ALA A 361 -17.95 6.37 -15.61
N ARG A 362 -16.81 6.85 -16.09
CA ARG A 362 -16.45 6.86 -17.51
C ARG A 362 -16.37 5.44 -18.08
N ALA A 363 -15.71 4.53 -17.40
CA ALA A 363 -15.65 3.12 -17.79
C ALA A 363 -17.07 2.50 -17.86
N ALA A 364 -17.92 2.77 -16.83
CA ALA A 364 -19.30 2.28 -16.78
C ALA A 364 -20.14 2.85 -17.91
N ALA A 365 -20.08 4.17 -18.15
CA ALA A 365 -20.85 4.82 -19.21
C ALA A 365 -20.55 4.26 -20.60
N HIS A 366 -19.27 4.17 -20.96
CA HIS A 366 -18.86 3.60 -22.25
C HIS A 366 -19.21 2.12 -22.37
N ALA A 367 -19.00 1.31 -21.30
CA ALA A 367 -19.31 -0.11 -21.29
C ALA A 367 -20.81 -0.37 -21.52
N LEU A 368 -21.66 0.37 -20.82
CA LEU A 368 -23.11 0.20 -20.88
C LEU A 368 -23.72 0.76 -22.15
N HIS A 369 -23.20 1.90 -22.64
CA HIS A 369 -23.59 2.42 -23.95
C HIS A 369 -23.29 1.42 -25.08
N LYS A 370 -22.08 0.84 -25.08
CA LYS A 370 -21.70 -0.21 -26.05
C LYS A 370 -22.56 -1.48 -25.92
N ALA A 371 -23.07 -1.77 -24.72
CA ALA A 371 -24.01 -2.87 -24.47
C ALA A 371 -25.49 -2.51 -24.83
N GLY A 372 -25.76 -1.30 -25.32
CA GLY A 372 -27.08 -0.87 -25.80
C GLY A 372 -27.96 -0.14 -24.78
N ALA A 373 -27.45 0.20 -23.60
CA ALA A 373 -28.22 0.91 -22.58
C ALA A 373 -28.44 2.39 -22.91
N THR A 374 -29.57 2.95 -22.42
CA THR A 374 -29.78 4.39 -22.33
C THR A 374 -29.12 4.88 -21.02
N VAL A 375 -28.13 5.75 -21.14
CA VAL A 375 -27.29 6.17 -20.01
C VAL A 375 -27.65 7.58 -19.55
N HIS A 376 -28.02 7.71 -18.29
CA HIS A 376 -28.17 8.98 -17.59
C HIS A 376 -27.05 9.15 -16.57
N ILE A 377 -26.50 10.37 -16.48
CA ILE A 377 -25.33 10.64 -15.63
C ILE A 377 -25.65 11.81 -14.70
N ALA A 378 -25.65 11.56 -13.41
CA ALA A 378 -25.81 12.60 -12.38
C ALA A 378 -24.49 12.88 -11.66
N ASN A 379 -24.10 14.17 -11.61
CA ASN A 379 -22.87 14.57 -10.91
C ASN A 379 -23.04 15.95 -10.27
N ARG A 380 -22.38 16.20 -9.12
CA ARG A 380 -22.40 17.51 -8.44
C ARG A 380 -21.92 18.66 -9.33
N THR A 381 -20.97 18.39 -10.22
CA THR A 381 -20.49 19.33 -11.23
C THR A 381 -21.15 18.94 -12.55
N ILE A 382 -22.21 19.65 -12.92
CA ILE A 382 -23.03 19.30 -14.09
C ILE A 382 -22.24 19.31 -15.40
N GLU A 383 -21.23 20.16 -15.54
CA GLU A 383 -20.38 20.24 -16.73
C GLU A 383 -19.62 18.93 -16.96
N ARG A 384 -19.20 18.25 -15.90
CA ARG A 384 -18.57 16.91 -15.99
C ARG A 384 -19.58 15.86 -16.44
N ALA A 385 -20.81 15.92 -15.93
CA ALA A 385 -21.87 15.01 -16.37
C ALA A 385 -22.20 15.24 -17.86
N LYS A 386 -22.36 16.49 -18.30
CA LYS A 386 -22.61 16.84 -19.70
C LYS A 386 -21.51 16.31 -20.61
N LYS A 387 -20.24 16.59 -20.28
CA LYS A 387 -19.11 16.12 -21.06
C LYS A 387 -19.10 14.59 -21.24
N LEU A 388 -19.40 13.84 -20.18
CA LEU A 388 -19.44 12.39 -20.26
C LEU A 388 -20.69 11.88 -20.96
N ALA A 389 -21.84 12.51 -20.76
CA ALA A 389 -23.08 12.18 -21.45
C ALA A 389 -22.96 12.37 -22.98
N ASP A 390 -22.36 13.49 -23.42
CA ASP A 390 -22.09 13.76 -24.84
C ASP A 390 -21.26 12.66 -25.50
N GLU A 391 -20.25 12.10 -24.77
CA GLU A 391 -19.38 11.05 -25.26
C GLU A 391 -20.11 9.70 -25.50
N VAL A 392 -21.22 9.45 -24.81
CA VAL A 392 -21.98 8.19 -24.86
C VAL A 392 -23.42 8.40 -25.38
N SER A 393 -23.70 9.53 -26.00
CA SER A 393 -25.06 9.89 -26.46
C SER A 393 -26.12 9.71 -25.37
N GLY A 394 -25.76 10.02 -24.14
CA GLY A 394 -26.60 9.89 -22.95
C GLY A 394 -27.17 11.24 -22.49
N GLU A 395 -27.81 11.24 -21.33
CA GLU A 395 -28.41 12.45 -20.72
C GLU A 395 -27.66 12.84 -19.43
N ALA A 396 -27.36 14.11 -19.29
CA ALA A 396 -26.79 14.67 -18.07
C ALA A 396 -27.88 15.20 -17.13
N LEU A 397 -27.86 14.77 -15.89
CA LEU A 397 -28.77 15.19 -14.85
C LEU A 397 -28.05 16.04 -13.81
N ASP A 398 -28.72 17.11 -13.34
CA ASP A 398 -28.27 17.76 -12.12
C ASP A 398 -28.35 16.79 -10.93
N TRP A 399 -27.45 16.96 -9.97
CA TRP A 399 -27.40 16.06 -8.79
C TRP A 399 -28.72 16.02 -8.02
N THR A 400 -29.45 17.12 -7.98
CA THR A 400 -30.78 17.23 -7.32
C THR A 400 -31.87 16.48 -8.09
N ALA A 401 -31.70 16.32 -9.40
CA ALA A 401 -32.63 15.62 -10.28
C ALA A 401 -32.46 14.12 -10.37
N ARG A 402 -31.44 13.53 -9.70
CA ARG A 402 -31.08 12.09 -9.78
C ARG A 402 -32.18 11.11 -9.34
N HIS A 403 -33.27 11.63 -8.74
CA HIS A 403 -34.44 10.85 -8.32
C HIS A 403 -35.64 10.96 -9.25
N LYS A 404 -35.51 11.69 -10.36
CA LYS A 404 -36.70 11.99 -11.22
C LYS A 404 -37.11 10.82 -12.08
N ASP A 405 -36.12 10.11 -12.66
CA ASP A 405 -36.42 9.12 -13.66
C ASP A 405 -36.36 7.71 -13.06
N SER A 406 -37.30 6.86 -13.47
CA SER A 406 -37.23 5.46 -13.14
C SER A 406 -36.12 4.81 -13.95
N CYS A 407 -35.19 4.10 -13.31
CA CYS A 407 -34.15 3.35 -13.99
C CYS A 407 -34.16 1.86 -13.62
N ASP A 408 -33.59 1.03 -14.48
CA ASP A 408 -33.46 -0.42 -14.26
C ASP A 408 -32.20 -0.76 -13.49
N LEU A 409 -31.17 0.05 -13.66
CA LEU A 409 -29.86 -0.11 -13.05
C LEU A 409 -29.34 1.23 -12.51
N VAL A 410 -28.88 1.24 -11.29
CA VAL A 410 -28.11 2.36 -10.71
C VAL A 410 -26.69 1.91 -10.46
N ILE A 411 -25.71 2.74 -10.85
CA ILE A 411 -24.30 2.52 -10.50
C ILE A 411 -23.79 3.72 -9.70
N ASN A 412 -23.45 3.48 -8.42
CA ASN A 412 -22.75 4.49 -7.62
C ASN A 412 -21.25 4.47 -7.93
N CYS A 413 -20.78 5.49 -8.63
CA CYS A 413 -19.36 5.74 -8.91
C CYS A 413 -18.83 6.95 -8.11
N THR A 414 -19.52 7.34 -7.04
CA THR A 414 -19.11 8.41 -6.12
C THR A 414 -18.50 7.79 -4.86
N PRO A 415 -17.75 8.55 -4.04
CA PRO A 415 -17.29 8.09 -2.74
C PRO A 415 -18.36 8.13 -1.63
N VAL A 416 -19.63 8.46 -1.94
CA VAL A 416 -20.71 8.51 -0.94
C VAL A 416 -20.96 7.10 -0.39
N GLY A 417 -20.97 6.96 0.92
CA GLY A 417 -21.09 5.68 1.61
C GLY A 417 -19.76 4.99 1.92
N MET A 418 -18.62 5.59 1.49
CA MET A 418 -17.28 5.11 1.82
C MET A 418 -16.85 5.62 3.20
N HIS A 419 -16.08 4.82 3.93
CA HIS A 419 -15.46 5.26 5.18
C HIS A 419 -14.70 6.60 5.00
N PRO A 420 -14.81 7.59 5.93
CA PRO A 420 -15.50 7.50 7.22
C PRO A 420 -17.02 7.73 7.18
N ASN A 421 -17.58 8.21 6.07
CA ASN A 421 -18.99 8.62 5.95
C ASN A 421 -19.89 7.43 5.55
N ILE A 422 -19.84 6.35 6.32
CA ILE A 422 -20.52 5.07 6.02
C ILE A 422 -22.04 5.14 6.15
N ASP A 423 -22.58 6.15 6.83
CA ASP A 423 -24.02 6.35 7.06
C ASP A 423 -24.67 7.23 5.99
N GLU A 424 -23.95 7.54 4.92
CA GLU A 424 -24.48 8.29 3.79
C GLU A 424 -24.90 7.37 2.64
N SER A 425 -26.01 7.70 1.97
CA SER A 425 -26.46 7.04 0.72
C SER A 425 -26.59 8.10 -0.38
N PRO A 426 -26.13 7.82 -1.62
CA PRO A 426 -26.26 8.76 -2.73
C PRO A 426 -27.70 8.87 -3.24
N LEU A 427 -28.58 7.92 -2.88
CA LEU A 427 -29.99 7.89 -3.23
C LEU A 427 -30.85 7.74 -1.99
N HIS A 428 -32.05 8.31 -2.04
CA HIS A 428 -33.04 8.08 -1.02
C HIS A 428 -33.68 6.69 -1.18
N ALA A 429 -33.91 5.98 -0.07
CA ALA A 429 -34.44 4.61 -0.07
C ALA A 429 -35.77 4.44 -0.81
N SER A 430 -36.60 5.49 -0.89
CA SER A 430 -37.89 5.47 -1.63
C SER A 430 -37.72 5.35 -3.15
N PHE A 431 -36.54 5.65 -3.69
CA PHE A 431 -36.24 5.49 -5.11
C PHE A 431 -35.97 4.02 -5.47
N LEU A 432 -35.51 3.24 -4.52
CA LEU A 432 -35.16 1.85 -4.69
C LEU A 432 -36.43 0.96 -4.71
N ARG A 433 -36.50 0.05 -5.69
CA ARG A 433 -37.70 -0.79 -5.89
C ARG A 433 -37.31 -2.22 -6.27
N PRO A 434 -38.23 -3.20 -6.06
CA PRO A 434 -38.04 -4.58 -6.52
C PRO A 434 -37.77 -4.63 -8.03
N GLY A 435 -36.90 -5.55 -8.43
CA GLY A 435 -36.53 -5.74 -9.85
C GLY A 435 -35.47 -4.75 -10.38
N MET A 436 -35.11 -3.71 -9.62
CA MET A 436 -33.99 -2.83 -9.91
C MET A 436 -32.68 -3.53 -9.60
N VAL A 437 -31.62 -3.19 -10.32
CA VAL A 437 -30.24 -3.56 -9.99
C VAL A 437 -29.52 -2.34 -9.40
N VAL A 438 -28.85 -2.54 -8.29
CA VAL A 438 -28.03 -1.51 -7.63
C VAL A 438 -26.59 -1.99 -7.54
N PHE A 439 -25.72 -1.30 -8.25
CA PHE A 439 -24.30 -1.56 -8.25
C PHE A 439 -23.56 -0.44 -7.52
N ASP A 440 -22.92 -0.77 -6.41
CA ASP A 440 -22.10 0.20 -5.67
C ASP A 440 -20.63 -0.09 -5.89
N THR A 441 -19.85 0.88 -6.39
CA THR A 441 -18.40 0.70 -6.59
C THR A 441 -17.58 0.96 -5.31
N VAL A 442 -18.21 1.43 -4.25
CA VAL A 442 -17.60 1.51 -2.92
C VAL A 442 -17.42 0.08 -2.37
N TYR A 443 -16.23 -0.23 -1.88
CA TYR A 443 -15.88 -1.55 -1.34
C TYR A 443 -15.48 -1.53 0.15
N THR A 444 -15.38 -0.35 0.76
CA THR A 444 -15.11 -0.18 2.20
C THR A 444 -16.12 0.80 2.81
N PRO A 445 -17.15 0.29 3.51
CA PRO A 445 -17.48 -1.11 3.77
C PRO A 445 -18.05 -1.84 2.52
N GLU A 446 -18.03 -3.19 2.50
CA GLU A 446 -18.67 -3.98 1.43
C GLU A 446 -20.17 -3.76 1.38
N THR A 447 -20.80 -3.66 2.54
CA THR A 447 -22.24 -3.39 2.68
C THR A 447 -22.45 -1.94 3.08
N THR A 448 -22.46 -1.04 2.07
CA THR A 448 -22.79 0.37 2.24
C THR A 448 -24.25 0.58 2.64
N MET A 449 -24.62 1.81 3.05
CA MET A 449 -26.01 2.16 3.31
C MET A 449 -26.88 1.94 2.06
N LEU A 450 -26.40 2.33 0.89
CA LEU A 450 -27.08 2.09 -0.39
C LEU A 450 -27.37 0.60 -0.62
N ILE A 451 -26.39 -0.28 -0.42
CA ILE A 451 -26.54 -1.74 -0.58
C ILE A 451 -27.52 -2.32 0.45
N ARG A 452 -27.51 -1.85 1.70
CA ARG A 452 -28.46 -2.28 2.74
C ARG A 452 -29.90 -1.92 2.37
N GLU A 453 -30.09 -0.67 1.98
CA GLU A 453 -31.43 -0.16 1.58
C GLU A 453 -31.94 -0.86 0.32
N ALA A 454 -31.08 -1.09 -0.66
CA ALA A 454 -31.42 -1.82 -1.88
C ALA A 454 -31.90 -3.26 -1.58
N LYS A 455 -31.17 -4.00 -0.76
CA LYS A 455 -31.59 -5.35 -0.31
C LYS A 455 -32.93 -5.31 0.43
N THR A 456 -33.13 -4.36 1.33
CA THR A 456 -34.40 -4.21 2.09
C THR A 456 -35.56 -3.92 1.16
N ARG A 457 -35.33 -3.22 0.06
CA ARG A 457 -36.35 -2.89 -0.95
C ARG A 457 -36.54 -3.96 -2.04
N GLY A 458 -35.84 -5.11 -1.93
CA GLY A 458 -35.97 -6.21 -2.87
C GLY A 458 -35.24 -5.97 -4.21
N ALA A 459 -34.30 -5.03 -4.26
CA ALA A 459 -33.44 -4.85 -5.42
C ALA A 459 -32.31 -5.89 -5.43
N GLN A 460 -31.86 -6.23 -6.63
CA GLN A 460 -30.65 -7.03 -6.82
C GLN A 460 -29.43 -6.15 -6.61
N VAL A 461 -28.38 -6.68 -5.93
CA VAL A 461 -27.21 -5.86 -5.60
C VAL A 461 -25.92 -6.45 -6.15
N ILE A 462 -25.01 -5.57 -6.59
CA ILE A 462 -23.63 -5.87 -6.96
C ILE A 462 -22.73 -4.99 -6.09
N THR A 463 -21.73 -5.58 -5.45
CA THR A 463 -20.87 -4.86 -4.50
C THR A 463 -19.57 -4.37 -5.14
N GLY A 464 -18.98 -3.35 -4.55
CA GLY A 464 -17.68 -2.84 -4.97
C GLY A 464 -16.54 -3.83 -4.79
N VAL A 465 -16.69 -4.80 -3.89
CA VAL A 465 -15.75 -5.91 -3.72
C VAL A 465 -15.69 -6.77 -4.97
N ASP A 466 -16.84 -7.08 -5.59
CA ASP A 466 -16.89 -7.86 -6.83
C ASP A 466 -16.18 -7.15 -7.99
N LEU A 467 -16.39 -5.83 -8.10
CA LEU A 467 -15.69 -5.00 -9.08
C LEU A 467 -14.19 -4.97 -8.81
N PHE A 468 -13.79 -4.72 -7.55
CA PHE A 468 -12.39 -4.62 -7.17
C PHE A 468 -11.63 -5.89 -7.50
N ILE A 469 -12.19 -7.07 -7.16
CA ILE A 469 -11.54 -8.37 -7.41
C ILE A 469 -11.39 -8.62 -8.90
N ARG A 470 -12.43 -8.37 -9.70
CA ARG A 470 -12.40 -8.61 -11.16
C ARG A 470 -11.39 -7.71 -11.85
N GLN A 471 -11.37 -6.40 -11.55
CA GLN A 471 -10.41 -5.48 -12.16
C GLN A 471 -8.97 -5.77 -11.72
N ALA A 472 -8.76 -6.14 -10.44
CA ALA A 472 -7.44 -6.53 -9.93
C ALA A 472 -6.97 -7.88 -10.52
N GLY A 473 -7.88 -8.81 -10.74
CA GLY A 473 -7.59 -10.08 -11.46
C GLY A 473 -7.13 -9.82 -12.87
N ALA A 474 -7.84 -8.97 -13.62
CA ALA A 474 -7.43 -8.60 -14.97
C ALA A 474 -6.07 -7.86 -15.00
N GLN A 475 -5.78 -7.03 -13.98
CA GLN A 475 -4.45 -6.43 -13.82
C GLN A 475 -3.38 -7.49 -13.55
N PHE A 476 -3.65 -8.46 -12.67
CA PHE A 476 -2.73 -9.55 -12.37
C PHE A 476 -2.38 -10.36 -13.65
N GLU A 477 -3.37 -10.67 -14.46
CA GLU A 477 -3.18 -11.36 -15.75
C GLU A 477 -2.30 -10.54 -16.71
N LEU A 478 -2.57 -9.24 -16.86
CA LEU A 478 -1.75 -8.32 -17.66
C LEU A 478 -0.30 -8.22 -17.16
N PHE A 479 -0.08 -8.26 -15.84
CA PHE A 479 1.24 -8.20 -15.22
C PHE A 479 2.03 -9.49 -15.33
N THR A 480 1.37 -10.65 -15.23
CA THR A 480 2.04 -11.94 -15.07
C THR A 480 1.88 -12.88 -16.25
N GLY A 481 0.84 -12.68 -17.07
CA GLY A 481 0.40 -13.62 -18.09
C GLY A 481 -0.22 -14.90 -17.52
N ARG A 482 -0.58 -14.93 -16.23
CA ARG A 482 -1.17 -16.09 -15.54
C ARG A 482 -2.61 -15.82 -15.15
N GLU A 483 -3.40 -16.88 -15.03
CA GLU A 483 -4.76 -16.81 -14.51
C GLU A 483 -4.78 -16.30 -13.07
N PRO A 484 -5.64 -15.31 -12.73
CA PRO A 484 -5.71 -14.74 -11.40
C PRO A 484 -6.43 -15.68 -10.43
N PRO A 485 -5.93 -15.84 -9.18
CA PRO A 485 -6.59 -16.63 -8.13
C PRO A 485 -7.69 -15.80 -7.46
N LEU A 486 -8.81 -15.57 -8.18
CA LEU A 486 -9.88 -14.63 -7.76
C LEU A 486 -10.45 -14.96 -6.39
N ASP A 487 -10.61 -16.24 -6.04
CA ASP A 487 -11.12 -16.67 -4.73
C ASP A 487 -10.19 -16.23 -3.60
N ARG A 488 -8.88 -16.42 -3.78
CA ARG A 488 -7.87 -15.99 -2.81
C ARG A 488 -7.84 -14.46 -2.67
N MET A 489 -7.86 -13.75 -3.79
CA MET A 489 -7.93 -12.28 -3.82
C MET A 489 -9.17 -11.78 -3.07
N GLY A 490 -10.32 -12.43 -3.27
CA GLY A 490 -11.57 -12.12 -2.59
C GLY A 490 -11.53 -12.39 -1.08
N GLN A 491 -10.99 -13.51 -0.67
CA GLN A 491 -10.85 -13.87 0.74
C GLN A 491 -10.02 -12.85 1.52
N VAL A 492 -8.83 -12.49 1.00
CA VAL A 492 -7.96 -11.54 1.70
C VAL A 492 -8.55 -10.14 1.76
N LEU A 493 -9.24 -9.70 0.70
CA LEU A 493 -9.92 -8.40 0.70
C LEU A 493 -11.04 -8.36 1.73
N ARG A 494 -11.97 -9.34 1.71
CA ARG A 494 -13.09 -9.38 2.65
C ARG A 494 -12.65 -9.45 4.10
N ARG A 495 -11.59 -10.23 4.41
CA ARG A 495 -10.99 -10.22 5.76
C ARG A 495 -10.50 -8.83 6.16
N ALA A 496 -9.85 -8.11 5.26
CA ALA A 496 -9.28 -6.80 5.57
C ALA A 496 -10.31 -5.69 5.80
N ILE A 497 -11.46 -5.77 5.11
CA ILE A 497 -12.54 -4.77 5.21
C ILE A 497 -13.67 -5.18 6.17
N SER A 498 -13.60 -6.39 6.73
CA SER A 498 -14.59 -6.87 7.72
C SER A 498 -14.48 -6.04 9.00
N PRO A 499 -15.62 -5.58 9.58
CA PRO A 499 -15.60 -4.91 10.88
C PRO A 499 -15.28 -5.86 12.04
N VAL A 500 -15.36 -7.17 11.82
CA VAL A 500 -15.02 -8.19 12.82
C VAL A 500 -13.56 -8.58 12.63
N THR A 501 -12.71 -8.17 13.54
CA THR A 501 -11.35 -8.72 13.67
C THR A 501 -11.49 -10.16 14.17
N LEU A 502 -11.52 -11.11 13.24
CA LEU A 502 -11.32 -12.51 13.58
C LEU A 502 -9.85 -12.61 14.05
N HIS A 503 -9.64 -12.80 15.33
CA HIS A 503 -8.35 -13.29 15.81
C HIS A 503 -8.12 -14.63 15.15
N ASP A 504 -7.10 -14.74 14.30
CA ASP A 504 -6.70 -15.98 13.69
C ASP A 504 -6.27 -16.95 14.81
N GLU A 505 -7.14 -17.87 15.16
CA GLU A 505 -6.77 -19.21 15.60
C GLU A 505 -6.74 -20.02 14.31
N ASP A 506 -5.51 -20.17 13.72
CA ASP A 506 -4.96 -21.28 12.93
C ASP A 506 -3.82 -20.77 12.01
#